data_8ca107af62071ec89167a1c56891dc9c
#
_entry.id   8ca107af62071ec89167a1c56891dc9c
#
_cell.length_a   1.000
_cell.length_b   1.000
_cell.length_c   1.000
_cell.angle_alpha   90.00
_cell.angle_beta   90.00
_cell.angle_gamma   90.00
#
_symmetry.space_group_name_H-M   'P 1'
#
loop_
_entity.id
_entity.type
_entity.pdbx_description
1 polymer ?
#
loop_
_entity_poly.entity_id
_entity_poly.type
_entity_poly.pdbx_seq_one_letter_code
_entity_poly.pdbx_strand_id
1 'polypeptide(L)'
;MLRYQENNELHRNFHGSTDNAMRFVEKTCGLDAVREVLRQTGRDVYKSIREKLARGDASELIEHLTWFYYRENAPFKLEAGENEIRFEVLECPAHKQMKKMGLEPAPFNCLQTEEVNAGMCEGTPWTSSVEHIAPGHCVQIFRKEPSK
;
A
#
# COMPACT_ATOMS: atom_id res chain seq x y z
N MET A 1 9.33 2.42 -21.81
CA MET A 1 9.99 3.07 -20.65
C MET A 1 9.10 4.18 -20.13
N LEU A 2 8.82 4.20 -18.86
CA LEU A 2 7.96 5.20 -18.26
C LEU A 2 8.72 6.53 -18.14
N ARG A 3 8.26 7.56 -18.83
CA ARG A 3 8.86 8.89 -18.88
C ARG A 3 9.06 9.54 -17.50
N TYR A 4 8.33 9.05 -16.51
CA TYR A 4 8.35 9.58 -15.13
C TYR A 4 9.65 9.30 -14.38
N GLN A 5 10.45 8.35 -14.84
CA GLN A 5 11.75 8.05 -14.24
C GLN A 5 12.82 9.07 -14.62
N GLU A 6 12.66 9.74 -15.76
CA GLU A 6 13.66 10.66 -16.28
C GLU A 6 13.64 12.02 -15.57
N ASN A 7 12.47 12.44 -15.06
CA ASN A 7 12.28 13.77 -14.46
C ASN A 7 12.12 13.76 -12.94
N ASN A 8 12.19 12.61 -12.27
CA ASN A 8 11.86 12.45 -10.85
C ASN A 8 10.46 12.97 -10.45
N GLU A 9 9.60 13.21 -11.41
CA GLU A 9 8.23 13.65 -11.17
C GLU A 9 7.30 12.44 -11.14
N LEU A 10 6.41 12.40 -10.14
CA LEU A 10 5.33 11.44 -10.06
C LEU A 10 4.02 12.10 -10.52
N HIS A 11 3.31 11.42 -11.39
CA HIS A 11 1.95 11.81 -11.75
C HIS A 11 1.00 11.45 -10.61
N ARG A 12 0.95 12.31 -9.60
CA ARG A 12 0.12 12.11 -8.40
C ARG A 12 -1.37 11.99 -8.67
N ASN A 13 -1.80 12.31 -9.87
CA ASN A 13 -3.19 12.13 -10.31
C ASN A 13 -3.63 10.66 -10.35
N PHE A 14 -2.71 9.71 -10.33
CA PHE A 14 -3.06 8.29 -10.23
C PHE A 14 -3.85 7.96 -8.96
N HIS A 15 -3.69 8.72 -7.88
CA HIS A 15 -4.47 8.54 -6.65
C HIS A 15 -5.96 8.74 -6.90
N GLY A 16 -6.34 9.81 -7.60
CA GLY A 16 -7.72 10.05 -7.99
C GLY A 16 -8.24 9.03 -8.99
N SER A 17 -7.41 8.63 -9.96
CA SER A 17 -7.79 7.61 -10.95
C SER A 17 -8.03 6.25 -10.30
N THR A 18 -7.20 5.86 -9.34
CA THR A 18 -7.37 4.62 -8.60
C THR A 18 -8.64 4.65 -7.73
N ASP A 19 -8.90 5.77 -7.05
CA ASP A 19 -10.11 5.94 -6.26
C ASP A 19 -11.38 5.83 -7.13
N ASN A 20 -11.38 6.46 -8.30
CA ASN A 20 -12.47 6.36 -9.26
C ASN A 20 -12.68 4.93 -9.77
N ALA A 21 -11.58 4.20 -10.05
CA ALA A 21 -11.66 2.81 -10.47
C ALA A 21 -12.25 1.91 -9.36
N MET A 22 -11.84 2.11 -8.11
CA MET A 22 -12.39 1.38 -6.98
C MET A 22 -13.88 1.69 -6.76
N ARG A 23 -14.30 2.94 -6.90
CA ARG A 23 -15.72 3.33 -6.84
C ARG A 23 -16.54 2.66 -7.93
N PHE A 24 -16.01 2.56 -9.14
CA PHE A 24 -16.66 1.88 -10.24
C PHE A 24 -16.84 0.38 -9.96
N VAL A 25 -15.79 -0.29 -9.50
CA VAL A 25 -15.86 -1.71 -9.15
C VAL A 25 -16.84 -1.95 -8.00
N GLU A 26 -16.81 -1.12 -6.96
CA GLU A 26 -17.74 -1.21 -5.83
C GLU A 26 -19.19 -1.06 -6.30
N LYS A 27 -19.46 -0.05 -7.10
CA LYS A 27 -20.81 0.21 -7.62
C LYS A 27 -21.35 -0.92 -8.50
N THR A 28 -20.50 -1.55 -9.30
CA THR A 28 -20.89 -2.58 -10.27
C THR A 28 -20.85 -3.99 -9.74
N CYS A 29 -19.91 -4.30 -8.85
CA CYS A 29 -19.63 -5.68 -8.40
C CYS A 29 -19.61 -5.82 -6.87
N GLY A 30 -19.69 -4.73 -6.12
CA GLY A 30 -19.67 -4.72 -4.66
C GLY A 30 -18.28 -4.60 -4.06
N LEU A 31 -18.24 -4.39 -2.74
CA LEU A 31 -17.01 -4.12 -1.99
C LEU A 31 -16.06 -5.33 -1.95
N ASP A 32 -16.59 -6.55 -1.93
CA ASP A 32 -15.76 -7.76 -1.95
C ASP A 32 -14.97 -7.88 -3.24
N ALA A 33 -15.52 -7.42 -4.37
CA ALA A 33 -14.79 -7.36 -5.63
C ALA A 33 -13.65 -6.33 -5.59
N VAL A 34 -13.84 -5.20 -4.93
CA VAL A 34 -12.75 -4.22 -4.69
C VAL A 34 -11.63 -4.88 -3.88
N ARG A 35 -11.95 -5.56 -2.80
CA ARG A 35 -10.96 -6.27 -1.97
C ARG A 35 -10.18 -7.30 -2.78
N GLU A 36 -10.87 -8.10 -3.57
CA GLU A 36 -10.22 -9.15 -4.37
C GLU A 36 -9.29 -8.57 -5.44
N VAL A 37 -9.72 -7.54 -6.18
CA VAL A 37 -8.85 -6.87 -7.17
C VAL A 37 -7.58 -6.31 -6.52
N LEU A 38 -7.70 -5.66 -5.37
CA LEU A 38 -6.57 -5.10 -4.65
C LEU A 38 -5.65 -6.20 -4.09
N ARG A 39 -6.22 -7.27 -3.56
CA ARG A 39 -5.45 -8.43 -3.08
C ARG A 39 -4.71 -9.13 -4.21
N GLN A 40 -5.36 -9.30 -5.36
CA GLN A 40 -4.73 -9.82 -6.56
C GLN A 40 -3.58 -8.91 -7.03
N THR A 41 -3.74 -7.59 -6.93
CA THR A 41 -2.64 -6.65 -7.20
C THR A 41 -1.44 -6.93 -6.31
N GLY A 42 -1.64 -7.15 -5.02
CA GLY A 42 -0.57 -7.54 -4.10
C GLY A 42 0.12 -8.83 -4.50
N ARG A 43 -0.64 -9.85 -4.93
CA ARG A 43 -0.09 -11.15 -5.36
C ARG A 43 0.71 -11.07 -6.66
N ASP A 44 0.19 -10.36 -7.66
CA ASP A 44 0.66 -10.47 -9.04
C ASP A 44 1.58 -9.32 -9.43
N VAL A 45 1.22 -8.07 -9.09
CA VAL A 45 2.03 -6.89 -9.42
C VAL A 45 3.26 -6.80 -8.51
N TYR A 46 3.09 -7.15 -7.23
CA TYR A 46 4.17 -7.19 -6.23
C TYR A 46 4.74 -8.60 -6.00
N LYS A 47 4.71 -9.41 -7.02
CA LYS A 47 5.15 -10.82 -6.98
C LYS A 47 6.57 -10.99 -6.44
N SER A 48 7.52 -10.13 -6.82
CA SER A 48 8.91 -10.24 -6.36
C SER A 48 9.03 -10.02 -4.85
N ILE A 49 8.28 -9.06 -4.29
CA ILE A 49 8.20 -8.85 -2.84
C ILE A 49 7.64 -10.08 -2.15
N ARG A 50 6.52 -10.60 -2.65
CA ARG A 50 5.87 -11.79 -2.10
C ARG A 50 6.79 -13.02 -2.12
N GLU A 51 7.54 -13.24 -3.19
CA GLU A 51 8.51 -14.34 -3.31
C GLU A 51 9.65 -14.21 -2.30
N LYS A 52 10.12 -13.01 -2.01
CA LYS A 52 11.11 -12.77 -0.95
C LYS A 52 10.53 -12.97 0.44
N LEU A 53 9.34 -12.42 0.69
CA LEU A 53 8.63 -12.64 1.96
C LEU A 53 8.39 -14.13 2.22
N ALA A 54 8.10 -14.95 1.20
CA ALA A 54 7.95 -16.38 1.31
C ALA A 54 9.22 -17.09 1.81
N ARG A 55 10.39 -16.52 1.52
CA ARG A 55 11.69 -16.98 2.05
C ARG A 55 12.08 -16.33 3.38
N GLY A 56 11.19 -15.51 3.95
CA GLY A 56 11.43 -14.77 5.20
C GLY A 56 12.24 -13.50 5.04
N ASP A 57 12.52 -13.08 3.80
CA ASP A 57 13.28 -11.86 3.48
C ASP A 57 12.33 -10.68 3.20
N ALA A 58 12.35 -9.68 4.06
CA ALA A 58 11.52 -8.48 3.94
C ALA A 58 12.27 -7.27 3.34
N SER A 59 13.50 -7.44 2.87
CA SER A 59 14.34 -6.33 2.38
C SER A 59 13.68 -5.55 1.24
N GLU A 60 13.10 -6.23 0.26
CA GLU A 60 12.45 -5.57 -0.87
C GLU A 60 11.14 -4.87 -0.49
N LEU A 61 10.40 -5.39 0.50
CA LEU A 61 9.23 -4.70 1.05
C LEU A 61 9.64 -3.39 1.70
N ILE A 62 10.70 -3.40 2.53
CA ILE A 62 11.22 -2.21 3.20
C ILE A 62 11.70 -1.18 2.15
N GLU A 63 12.44 -1.62 1.16
CA GLU A 63 12.91 -0.78 0.07
C GLU A 63 11.74 -0.15 -0.70
N HIS A 64 10.73 -0.96 -1.06
CA HIS A 64 9.54 -0.49 -1.76
C HIS A 64 8.79 0.57 -0.97
N LEU A 65 8.49 0.32 0.30
CA LEU A 65 7.77 1.27 1.15
C LEU A 65 8.54 2.58 1.30
N THR A 66 9.82 2.51 1.66
CA THR A 66 10.64 3.70 1.87
C THR A 66 10.78 4.52 0.60
N TRP A 67 11.02 3.86 -0.53
CA TRP A 67 11.23 4.52 -1.80
C TRP A 67 9.95 5.17 -2.34
N PHE A 68 8.82 4.47 -2.25
CA PHE A 68 7.52 4.99 -2.67
C PHE A 68 7.15 6.26 -1.90
N TYR A 69 7.16 6.21 -0.58
CA TYR A 69 6.78 7.36 0.25
C TYR A 69 7.80 8.51 0.18
N TYR A 70 9.08 8.20 0.03
CA TYR A 70 10.08 9.22 -0.25
C TYR A 70 9.79 9.97 -1.55
N ARG A 71 9.51 9.25 -2.64
CA ARG A 71 9.18 9.87 -3.93
C ARG A 71 7.88 10.65 -3.92
N GLU A 72 6.91 10.21 -3.15
CA GLU A 72 5.66 10.93 -2.93
C GLU A 72 5.83 12.17 -2.03
N ASN A 73 7.04 12.41 -1.52
CA ASN A 73 7.32 13.47 -0.55
C ASN A 73 6.39 13.39 0.67
N ALA A 74 6.11 12.17 1.10
CA ALA A 74 5.24 11.86 2.22
C ALA A 74 6.07 11.52 3.46
N PRO A 75 5.89 12.19 4.59
CA PRO A 75 6.62 11.90 5.80
C PRO A 75 6.20 10.55 6.40
N PHE A 76 7.19 9.77 6.81
CA PHE A 76 6.98 8.46 7.44
C PHE A 76 8.01 8.17 8.53
N LYS A 77 7.73 7.18 9.37
CA LYS A 77 8.68 6.57 10.29
C LYS A 77 8.73 5.07 10.00
N LEU A 78 9.92 4.50 10.07
CA LEU A 78 10.13 3.07 9.89
C LEU A 78 10.85 2.50 11.12
N GLU A 79 10.25 1.46 11.68
CA GLU A 79 10.86 0.57 12.66
C GLU A 79 10.90 -0.83 12.07
N ALA A 80 12.07 -1.36 11.80
CA ALA A 80 12.25 -2.68 11.19
C ALA A 80 13.04 -3.58 12.12
N GLY A 81 12.38 -4.61 12.63
CA GLY A 81 12.96 -5.70 13.39
C GLY A 81 12.94 -7.01 12.59
N GLU A 82 13.48 -8.06 13.19
CA GLU A 82 13.56 -9.37 12.56
C GLU A 82 12.17 -9.99 12.27
N ASN A 83 11.21 -9.77 13.17
CA ASN A 83 9.88 -10.37 13.10
C ASN A 83 8.73 -9.36 13.03
N GLU A 84 9.01 -8.09 13.07
CA GLU A 84 8.01 -7.04 12.93
C GLU A 84 8.59 -5.82 12.20
N ILE A 85 7.80 -5.30 11.27
CA ILE A 85 8.05 -4.03 10.59
C ILE A 85 6.86 -3.13 10.89
N ARG A 86 7.13 -1.92 11.37
CA ARG A 86 6.13 -0.88 11.58
C ARG A 86 6.47 0.30 10.68
N PHE A 87 5.56 0.63 9.78
CA PHE A 87 5.71 1.73 8.84
C PHE A 87 4.59 2.75 9.09
N GLU A 88 4.92 3.82 9.81
CA GLU A 88 3.97 4.88 10.13
C GLU A 88 3.97 5.94 9.03
N VAL A 89 2.82 6.10 8.38
CA VAL A 89 2.57 7.16 7.40
C VAL A 89 1.96 8.34 8.13
N LEU A 90 2.73 9.43 8.24
CA LEU A 90 2.29 10.63 8.99
C LEU A 90 1.34 11.51 8.18
N GLU A 91 1.48 11.52 6.86
CA GLU A 91 0.60 12.21 5.93
C GLU A 91 0.46 11.38 4.66
N CYS A 92 -0.71 10.78 4.47
CA CYS A 92 -0.99 9.94 3.30
C CYS A 92 -0.94 10.75 2.00
N PRO A 93 -0.08 10.38 1.04
CA PRO A 93 0.06 11.12 -0.22
C PRO A 93 -1.23 11.09 -1.07
N ALA A 94 -2.00 10.00 -1.01
CA ALA A 94 -3.27 9.90 -1.69
C ALA A 94 -4.29 10.90 -1.15
N HIS A 95 -4.49 10.93 0.17
CA HIS A 95 -5.40 11.88 0.82
C HIS A 95 -4.98 13.34 0.55
N LYS A 96 -3.68 13.62 0.67
CA LYS A 96 -3.14 14.96 0.39
C LYS A 96 -3.41 15.40 -1.03
N GLN A 97 -3.11 14.56 -2.02
CA GLN A 97 -3.30 14.88 -3.43
C GLN A 97 -4.79 15.05 -3.78
N MET A 98 -5.63 14.15 -3.31
CA MET A 98 -7.07 14.22 -3.59
C MET A 98 -7.69 15.46 -2.96
N LYS A 99 -7.33 15.79 -1.72
CA LYS A 99 -7.76 17.03 -1.06
C LYS A 99 -7.30 18.26 -1.85
N LYS A 100 -6.06 18.29 -2.33
CA LYS A 100 -5.54 19.37 -3.17
C LYS A 100 -6.32 19.55 -4.46
N MET A 101 -6.85 18.46 -5.02
CA MET A 101 -7.69 18.46 -6.22
C MET A 101 -9.18 18.73 -5.93
N GLY A 102 -9.57 18.96 -4.68
CA GLY A 102 -10.96 19.12 -4.28
C GLY A 102 -11.77 17.82 -4.34
N LEU A 103 -11.11 16.67 -4.29
CA LEU A 103 -11.75 15.35 -4.30
C LEU A 103 -11.82 14.78 -2.89
N GLU A 104 -12.95 14.16 -2.58
CA GLU A 104 -13.12 13.40 -1.34
C GLU A 104 -12.78 11.93 -1.61
N PRO A 105 -11.83 11.33 -0.87
CA PRO A 105 -11.54 9.90 -0.99
C PRO A 105 -12.79 9.05 -0.72
N ALA A 106 -12.91 7.92 -1.42
CA ALA A 106 -13.95 6.95 -1.10
C ALA A 106 -13.83 6.50 0.36
N PRO A 107 -14.95 6.21 1.06
CA PRO A 107 -14.90 5.71 2.45
C PRO A 107 -14.03 4.47 2.62
N PHE A 108 -13.86 3.68 1.56
CA PHE A 108 -13.07 2.46 1.48
C PHE A 108 -11.71 2.66 0.78
N ASN A 109 -11.25 3.90 0.57
CA ASN A 109 -9.98 4.17 -0.14
C ASN A 109 -8.78 3.46 0.50
N CYS A 110 -8.75 3.35 1.83
CA CYS A 110 -7.66 2.69 2.57
C CYS A 110 -7.58 1.18 2.34
N LEU A 111 -8.60 0.54 1.77
CA LEU A 111 -8.52 -0.86 1.33
C LEU A 111 -7.36 -1.08 0.35
N GLN A 112 -6.99 -0.05 -0.41
CA GLN A 112 -5.82 -0.11 -1.29
C GLN A 112 -4.55 -0.51 -0.52
N THR A 113 -4.32 0.07 0.64
CA THR A 113 -3.18 -0.30 1.49
C THR A 113 -3.40 -1.65 2.17
N GLU A 114 -4.56 -1.86 2.76
CA GLU A 114 -4.87 -3.07 3.52
C GLU A 114 -4.79 -4.33 2.65
N GLU A 115 -5.50 -4.35 1.53
CA GLU A 115 -5.63 -5.54 0.70
C GLU A 115 -4.40 -5.79 -0.19
N VAL A 116 -3.72 -4.74 -0.67
CA VAL A 116 -2.46 -4.93 -1.39
C VAL A 116 -1.39 -5.52 -0.46
N ASN A 117 -1.27 -5.01 0.76
CA ASN A 117 -0.36 -5.55 1.76
C ASN A 117 -0.70 -7.01 2.10
N ALA A 118 -1.98 -7.31 2.29
CA ALA A 118 -2.44 -8.68 2.54
C ALA A 118 -2.10 -9.61 1.37
N GLY A 119 -2.27 -9.15 0.13
CA GLY A 119 -1.91 -9.90 -1.07
C GLY A 119 -0.40 -10.18 -1.18
N MET A 120 0.44 -9.22 -0.81
CA MET A 120 1.90 -9.43 -0.74
C MET A 120 2.29 -10.48 0.31
N CYS A 121 1.55 -10.57 1.41
CA CYS A 121 1.82 -11.51 2.50
C CYS A 121 1.18 -12.90 2.28
N GLU A 122 0.24 -13.03 1.36
CA GLU A 122 -0.52 -14.26 1.17
C GLU A 122 0.38 -15.45 0.77
N GLY A 123 0.29 -16.54 1.51
CA GLY A 123 1.12 -17.75 1.31
C GLY A 123 2.57 -17.59 1.77
N THR A 124 2.86 -16.58 2.58
CA THR A 124 4.17 -16.33 3.20
C THR A 124 4.09 -16.47 4.72
N PRO A 125 5.21 -16.54 5.45
CA PRO A 125 5.18 -16.48 6.92
C PRO A 125 4.84 -15.10 7.49
N TRP A 126 4.57 -14.11 6.65
CA TRP A 126 4.23 -12.76 7.07
C TRP A 126 2.73 -12.52 6.99
N THR A 127 2.24 -11.71 7.91
CA THR A 127 0.89 -11.15 7.92
C THR A 127 0.97 -9.63 7.93
N SER A 128 -0.08 -8.96 7.48
CA SER A 128 -0.16 -7.51 7.51
C SER A 128 -1.43 -7.01 8.18
N SER A 129 -1.35 -5.86 8.81
CA SER A 129 -2.49 -5.11 9.33
C SER A 129 -2.23 -3.62 9.19
N VAL A 130 -3.30 -2.82 9.25
CA VAL A 130 -3.22 -1.35 9.22
C VAL A 130 -3.98 -0.79 10.41
N GLU A 131 -3.32 0.03 11.20
CA GLU A 131 -3.93 0.81 12.28
C GLU A 131 -4.21 2.21 11.78
N HIS A 132 -5.48 2.61 11.76
CA HIS A 132 -5.89 3.96 11.37
C HIS A 132 -5.86 4.88 12.59
N ILE A 133 -4.96 5.87 12.58
CA ILE A 133 -4.79 6.84 13.68
C ILE A 133 -5.72 8.03 13.48
N ALA A 134 -5.74 8.56 12.26
CA ALA A 134 -6.57 9.69 11.84
C ALA A 134 -6.72 9.66 10.31
N PRO A 135 -7.62 10.45 9.70
CA PRO A 135 -7.67 10.58 8.25
C PRO A 135 -6.30 10.95 7.67
N GLY A 136 -5.77 10.10 6.79
CA GLY A 136 -4.44 10.29 6.20
C GLY A 136 -3.24 9.96 7.09
N HIS A 137 -3.47 9.38 8.27
CA HIS A 137 -2.43 8.95 9.20
C HIS A 137 -2.68 7.51 9.63
N CYS A 138 -1.78 6.60 9.30
CA CYS A 138 -1.91 5.18 9.63
C CYS A 138 -0.56 4.52 9.91
N VAL A 139 -0.61 3.35 10.51
CA VAL A 139 0.56 2.49 10.71
C VAL A 139 0.32 1.17 9.98
N GLN A 140 1.18 0.86 9.02
CA GLN A 140 1.21 -0.43 8.35
C GLN A 140 2.13 -1.36 9.13
N ILE A 141 1.62 -2.51 9.54
CA ILE A 141 2.33 -3.45 10.39
C ILE A 141 2.45 -4.77 9.66
N PHE A 142 3.67 -5.27 9.57
CA PHE A 142 3.96 -6.60 9.03
C PHE A 142 4.59 -7.44 10.12
N ARG A 143 4.03 -8.63 10.37
CA ARG A 143 4.53 -9.56 11.39
C ARG A 143 4.87 -10.89 10.77
N LYS A 144 6.04 -11.39 11.12
CA LYS A 144 6.49 -12.72 10.73
C LYS A 144 6.11 -13.73 11.81
N GLU A 145 5.41 -14.78 11.42
CA GLU A 145 5.13 -15.87 12.32
C GLU A 145 6.43 -16.58 12.72
N PRO A 146 6.56 -16.98 14.01
CA PRO A 146 7.70 -17.78 14.43
C PRO A 146 7.79 -19.06 13.61
N SER A 147 8.98 -19.41 13.16
CA SER A 147 9.24 -20.71 12.55
C SER A 147 8.84 -21.81 13.54
N LYS A 148 7.95 -22.69 13.12
CA LYS A 148 7.58 -23.87 13.91
C LYS A 148 8.73 -24.85 14.01
#